data_b6dc82695a90d6e75ac4f1ac08fdd0a8
#
_entry.id   b6dc82695a90d6e75ac4f1ac08fdd0a8
#
_cell.length_a   1.000
_cell.length_b   1.000
_cell.length_c   1.000
_cell.angle_alpha   90.00
_cell.angle_beta   90.00
_cell.angle_gamma   90.00
#
_symmetry.space_group_name_H-M   'P 1'
#
loop_
_entity.id
_entity.type
_entity.pdbx_description
1 polymer ?
#
loop_
_entity_poly.entity_id
_entity_poly.type
_entity_poly.pdbx_seq_one_letter_code
_entity_poly.pdbx_strand_id
1 'polypeptide(L)'
;MLTVGVIIPAAGNSERFGKKDKLAEDFGGRPLLLRTVEFFTKREEVKEIIVVGPPATLDEFTAKFGPALSFHGVTIVAGGTHNRWESVKCAIHLISDNVDRIAIHDAARPALSNPLFDRLLLASSTFHAVAAAMPITGTVKRVESNSTMIGNEDAIADSILGESTQATVSAHPVQETICRDRLWELQTPQIFEPSLLRRAYEQENLAGVTDDAEVIEKLGEPIHLIEGDSRNIKVTTPDDLVNVKSMLGIKGERVRPVHKRF
;
A
#
# COMPACT_ATOMS: atom_id res chain seq x y z
N MET A 1 9.32 17.12 -20.09
CA MET A 1 8.48 16.63 -18.95
C MET A 1 8.77 15.15 -18.81
N LEU A 2 9.11 14.64 -17.62
CA LEU A 2 9.35 13.20 -17.40
C LEU A 2 8.08 12.41 -17.67
N THR A 3 8.22 11.28 -18.32
CA THR A 3 7.11 10.33 -18.55
C THR A 3 7.18 9.19 -17.54
N VAL A 4 6.02 8.74 -17.04
CA VAL A 4 5.93 7.77 -15.94
C VAL A 4 5.00 6.61 -16.31
N GLY A 5 5.51 5.39 -16.12
CA GLY A 5 4.69 4.19 -16.02
C GLY A 5 4.36 3.91 -14.55
N VAL A 6 3.12 3.54 -14.24
CA VAL A 6 2.69 3.31 -12.86
C VAL A 6 2.31 1.85 -12.66
N ILE A 7 2.84 1.23 -11.60
CA ILE A 7 2.48 -0.12 -11.16
C ILE A 7 1.76 -0.01 -9.83
N ILE A 8 0.56 -0.60 -9.75
CA ILE A 8 -0.27 -0.62 -8.54
C ILE A 8 -0.50 -2.07 -8.11
N PRO A 9 0.32 -2.59 -7.16
CA PRO A 9 0.12 -3.92 -6.60
C PRO A 9 -1.19 -3.99 -5.81
N ALA A 10 -2.09 -4.88 -6.23
CA ALA A 10 -3.43 -5.07 -5.67
C ALA A 10 -3.74 -6.55 -5.34
N ALA A 11 -2.72 -7.45 -5.36
CA ALA A 11 -2.88 -8.89 -5.14
C ALA A 11 -2.92 -9.32 -3.66
N GLY A 12 -2.77 -8.40 -2.70
CA GLY A 12 -2.69 -8.74 -1.28
C GLY A 12 -4.03 -9.16 -0.65
N ASN A 13 -4.00 -10.17 0.22
CA ASN A 13 -5.19 -10.81 0.85
C ASN A 13 -5.90 -9.97 1.91
N SER A 14 -5.43 -8.78 2.26
CA SER A 14 -6.08 -7.84 3.20
C SER A 14 -6.43 -8.44 4.59
N GLU A 15 -5.68 -9.43 5.10
CA GLU A 15 -5.98 -10.19 6.33
C GLU A 15 -6.29 -9.29 7.55
N ARG A 16 -5.53 -8.20 7.74
CA ARG A 16 -5.74 -7.23 8.82
C ARG A 16 -7.01 -6.39 8.68
N PHE A 17 -7.63 -6.37 7.51
CA PHE A 17 -8.88 -5.68 7.26
C PHE A 17 -10.11 -6.54 7.59
N GLY A 18 -9.91 -7.85 7.87
CA GLY A 18 -10.94 -8.82 8.15
C GLY A 18 -11.50 -9.48 6.90
N LYS A 19 -12.78 -9.91 6.97
CA LYS A 19 -13.42 -10.70 5.89
C LYS A 19 -13.82 -9.90 4.65
N LYS A 20 -13.74 -8.56 4.71
CA LYS A 20 -14.15 -7.69 3.60
C LYS A 20 -13.01 -7.43 2.65
N ASP A 21 -13.33 -7.29 1.37
CA ASP A 21 -12.37 -6.84 0.36
C ASP A 21 -12.15 -5.32 0.51
N LYS A 22 -11.02 -4.98 1.13
CA LYS A 22 -10.60 -3.60 1.37
C LYS A 22 -10.62 -2.72 0.12
N LEU A 23 -10.19 -3.25 -1.02
CA LEU A 23 -10.08 -2.50 -2.27
C LEU A 23 -11.44 -2.16 -2.88
N ALA A 24 -12.47 -2.90 -2.47
CA ALA A 24 -13.85 -2.68 -2.89
C ALA A 24 -14.64 -1.77 -1.92
N GLU A 25 -14.09 -1.45 -0.75
CA GLU A 25 -14.79 -0.57 0.19
C GLU A 25 -15.08 0.78 -0.47
N ASP A 26 -16.29 1.28 -0.19
CA ASP A 26 -16.70 2.58 -0.71
C ASP A 26 -15.79 3.70 -0.20
N PHE A 27 -15.29 4.50 -1.10
CA PHE A 27 -14.45 5.65 -0.81
C PHE A 27 -14.99 6.91 -1.50
N GLY A 28 -16.14 7.40 -0.99
CA GLY A 28 -16.82 8.56 -1.56
C GLY A 28 -17.57 8.27 -2.86
N GLY A 29 -18.33 7.18 -2.89
CA GLY A 29 -19.13 6.72 -4.03
C GLY A 29 -18.35 5.90 -5.04
N ARG A 30 -17.12 5.49 -4.73
CA ARG A 30 -16.25 4.66 -5.60
C ARG A 30 -15.43 3.68 -4.77
N PRO A 31 -15.07 2.51 -5.30
CA PRO A 31 -14.12 1.62 -4.66
C PRO A 31 -12.78 2.30 -4.34
N LEU A 32 -12.17 1.95 -3.21
CA LEU A 32 -10.88 2.47 -2.77
C LEU A 32 -9.80 2.33 -3.86
N LEU A 33 -9.72 1.18 -4.54
CA LEU A 33 -8.79 0.96 -5.65
C LEU A 33 -8.96 2.02 -6.75
N LEU A 34 -10.20 2.27 -7.18
CA LEU A 34 -10.46 3.25 -8.24
C LEU A 34 -10.04 4.66 -7.81
N ARG A 35 -10.23 5.00 -6.54
CA ARG A 35 -9.78 6.30 -6.02
C ARG A 35 -8.29 6.47 -6.12
N THR A 36 -7.53 5.42 -5.81
CA THR A 36 -6.06 5.42 -5.96
C THR A 36 -5.64 5.56 -7.43
N VAL A 37 -6.26 4.78 -8.32
CA VAL A 37 -5.97 4.81 -9.76
C VAL A 37 -6.29 6.17 -10.37
N GLU A 38 -7.44 6.76 -10.04
CA GLU A 38 -7.90 8.05 -10.58
C GLU A 38 -6.95 9.22 -10.29
N PHE A 39 -6.13 9.14 -9.26
CA PHE A 39 -5.08 10.14 -9.05
C PHE A 39 -4.14 10.16 -10.24
N PHE A 40 -3.67 9.01 -10.67
CA PHE A 40 -2.69 8.89 -11.74
C PHE A 40 -3.26 9.16 -13.13
N THR A 41 -4.54 8.83 -13.36
CA THR A 41 -5.20 9.09 -14.66
C THR A 41 -5.38 10.58 -14.97
N LYS A 42 -5.23 11.46 -13.98
CA LYS A 42 -5.32 12.93 -14.11
C LYS A 42 -3.98 13.60 -14.29
N ARG A 43 -2.89 12.83 -14.32
CA ARG A 43 -1.52 13.34 -14.41
C ARG A 43 -1.00 13.19 -15.83
N GLU A 44 -0.62 14.29 -16.45
CA GLU A 44 -0.14 14.32 -17.84
C GLU A 44 1.18 13.56 -18.02
N GLU A 45 1.99 13.47 -16.97
CA GLU A 45 3.24 12.72 -16.94
C GLU A 45 3.02 11.21 -17.04
N VAL A 46 1.86 10.72 -16.52
CA VAL A 46 1.54 9.29 -16.51
C VAL A 46 1.08 8.84 -17.88
N LYS A 47 1.80 7.90 -18.48
CA LYS A 47 1.52 7.37 -19.82
C LYS A 47 0.82 6.02 -19.79
N GLU A 48 1.08 5.23 -18.77
CA GLU A 48 0.48 3.91 -18.62
C GLU A 48 0.34 3.54 -17.15
N ILE A 49 -0.68 2.77 -16.85
CA ILE A 49 -0.98 2.27 -15.50
C ILE A 49 -1.26 0.78 -15.58
N ILE A 50 -0.55 0.00 -14.77
CA ILE A 50 -0.76 -1.43 -14.61
C ILE A 50 -1.24 -1.70 -13.19
N VAL A 51 -2.40 -2.31 -13.05
CA VAL A 51 -2.92 -2.85 -11.78
C VAL A 51 -2.65 -4.34 -11.74
N VAL A 52 -1.99 -4.78 -10.67
CA VAL A 52 -1.59 -6.18 -10.51
C VAL A 52 -2.54 -6.86 -9.54
N GLY A 53 -3.48 -7.65 -10.09
CA GLY A 53 -4.52 -8.35 -9.34
C GLY A 53 -4.07 -9.71 -8.77
N PRO A 54 -4.88 -10.30 -7.86
CA PRO A 54 -4.59 -11.61 -7.25
C PRO A 54 -4.66 -12.73 -8.30
N PRO A 55 -3.62 -13.56 -8.46
CA PRO A 55 -3.59 -14.57 -9.52
C PRO A 55 -4.66 -15.66 -9.35
N ALA A 56 -4.97 -16.03 -8.10
CA ALA A 56 -5.95 -17.10 -7.83
C ALA A 56 -7.40 -16.68 -8.13
N THR A 57 -7.71 -15.39 -8.08
CA THR A 57 -9.07 -14.83 -8.26
C THR A 57 -9.07 -13.68 -9.27
N LEU A 58 -8.20 -13.75 -10.28
CA LEU A 58 -8.03 -12.68 -11.26
C LEU A 58 -9.32 -12.41 -12.05
N ASP A 59 -10.06 -13.46 -12.41
CA ASP A 59 -11.32 -13.33 -13.14
C ASP A 59 -12.37 -12.59 -12.31
N GLU A 60 -12.50 -12.91 -11.02
CA GLU A 60 -13.40 -12.21 -10.10
C GLU A 60 -12.96 -10.76 -9.90
N PHE A 61 -11.66 -10.53 -9.73
CA PHE A 61 -11.07 -9.19 -9.63
C PHE A 61 -11.35 -8.38 -10.90
N THR A 62 -11.16 -8.98 -12.07
CA THR A 62 -11.41 -8.34 -13.37
C THR A 62 -12.90 -8.10 -13.59
N ALA A 63 -13.77 -9.05 -13.24
CA ALA A 63 -15.21 -8.83 -13.30
C ALA A 63 -15.66 -7.65 -12.43
N LYS A 64 -15.05 -7.50 -11.24
CA LYS A 64 -15.40 -6.47 -10.27
C LYS A 64 -14.88 -5.08 -10.63
N PHE A 65 -13.63 -4.96 -11.02
CA PHE A 65 -12.94 -3.68 -11.23
C PHE A 65 -12.66 -3.37 -12.69
N GLY A 66 -12.62 -4.40 -13.54
CA GLY A 66 -12.19 -4.29 -14.94
C GLY A 66 -12.96 -3.27 -15.77
N PRO A 67 -14.30 -3.20 -15.72
CA PRO A 67 -15.03 -2.21 -16.52
C PRO A 67 -14.61 -0.77 -16.21
N ALA A 68 -14.43 -0.44 -14.93
CA ALA A 68 -14.01 0.89 -14.53
C ALA A 68 -12.52 1.15 -14.80
N LEU A 69 -11.65 0.17 -14.57
CA LEU A 69 -10.21 0.29 -14.85
C LEU A 69 -9.93 0.43 -16.35
N SER A 70 -10.61 -0.35 -17.18
CA SER A 70 -10.49 -0.27 -18.65
C SER A 70 -10.97 1.07 -19.20
N PHE A 71 -12.04 1.64 -18.62
CA PHE A 71 -12.49 2.99 -18.98
C PHE A 71 -11.38 4.04 -18.76
N HIS A 72 -10.52 3.83 -17.79
CA HIS A 72 -9.37 4.68 -17.51
C HIS A 72 -8.09 4.28 -18.28
N GLY A 73 -8.16 3.35 -19.20
CA GLY A 73 -7.00 2.87 -19.98
C GLY A 73 -5.99 2.06 -19.14
N VAL A 74 -6.43 1.48 -18.02
CA VAL A 74 -5.58 0.71 -17.11
C VAL A 74 -5.51 -0.75 -17.56
N THR A 75 -4.30 -1.29 -17.59
CA THR A 75 -4.05 -2.72 -17.85
C THR A 75 -4.13 -3.51 -16.54
N ILE A 76 -4.84 -4.64 -16.53
CA ILE A 76 -4.89 -5.57 -15.40
C ILE A 76 -4.04 -6.79 -15.73
N VAL A 77 -3.18 -7.20 -14.81
CA VAL A 77 -2.32 -8.39 -14.95
C VAL A 77 -2.35 -9.25 -13.68
N ALA A 78 -2.04 -10.54 -13.84
CA ALA A 78 -1.89 -11.43 -12.69
C ALA A 78 -0.62 -11.11 -11.91
N GLY A 79 -0.70 -11.11 -10.59
CA GLY A 79 0.43 -10.94 -9.68
C GLY A 79 1.10 -12.23 -9.26
N GLY A 80 2.03 -12.12 -8.31
CA GLY A 80 2.64 -13.24 -7.61
C GLY A 80 1.69 -13.84 -6.57
N THR A 81 2.05 -15.04 -6.10
CA THR A 81 1.20 -15.83 -5.20
C THR A 81 1.50 -15.62 -3.73
N HIS A 82 2.73 -15.23 -3.38
CA HIS A 82 3.20 -15.22 -2.00
C HIS A 82 3.60 -13.82 -1.51
N ASN A 83 4.37 -13.09 -2.29
CA ASN A 83 4.97 -11.84 -1.85
C ASN A 83 4.55 -10.64 -2.72
N ARG A 84 4.52 -9.45 -2.11
CA ARG A 84 4.22 -8.20 -2.83
C ARG A 84 5.21 -7.95 -3.98
N TRP A 85 6.49 -8.20 -3.76
CA TRP A 85 7.54 -8.01 -4.78
C TRP A 85 7.34 -8.90 -6.01
N GLU A 86 6.82 -10.12 -5.86
CA GLU A 86 6.48 -10.99 -7.01
C GLU A 86 5.45 -10.32 -7.91
N SER A 87 4.43 -9.69 -7.33
CA SER A 87 3.42 -8.96 -8.08
C SER A 87 4.02 -7.79 -8.86
N VAL A 88 4.92 -7.03 -8.25
CA VAL A 88 5.63 -5.95 -8.95
C VAL A 88 6.49 -6.50 -10.08
N LYS A 89 7.23 -7.60 -9.84
CA LYS A 89 8.06 -8.27 -10.85
C LYS A 89 7.27 -8.67 -12.10
N CYS A 90 6.05 -9.16 -11.93
CA CYS A 90 5.17 -9.51 -13.06
C CYS A 90 4.84 -8.31 -13.96
N ALA A 91 4.79 -7.09 -13.41
CA ALA A 91 4.38 -5.90 -14.14
C ALA A 91 5.55 -5.09 -14.73
N ILE A 92 6.73 -5.15 -14.13
CA ILE A 92 7.88 -4.32 -14.55
C ILE A 92 8.22 -4.48 -16.02
N HIS A 93 8.18 -5.72 -16.53
CA HIS A 93 8.52 -6.02 -17.93
C HIS A 93 7.41 -5.63 -18.92
N LEU A 94 6.22 -5.31 -18.43
CA LEU A 94 5.08 -4.87 -19.24
C LEU A 94 5.03 -3.36 -19.39
N ILE A 95 5.77 -2.62 -18.57
CA ILE A 95 5.95 -1.17 -18.73
C ILE A 95 6.80 -0.92 -19.96
N SER A 96 6.33 -0.01 -20.81
CA SER A 96 7.01 0.42 -22.03
C SER A 96 8.44 0.95 -21.76
N ASP A 97 9.36 0.68 -22.67
CA ASP A 97 10.72 1.24 -22.62
C ASP A 97 10.76 2.77 -22.87
N ASN A 98 9.64 3.35 -23.31
CA ASN A 98 9.54 4.78 -23.63
C ASN A 98 9.20 5.66 -22.43
N VAL A 99 9.12 5.09 -21.21
CA VAL A 99 8.92 5.88 -20.00
C VAL A 99 10.26 6.21 -19.34
N ASP A 100 10.37 7.43 -18.81
CA ASP A 100 11.59 7.89 -18.13
C ASP A 100 11.67 7.32 -16.70
N ARG A 101 10.51 7.02 -16.08
CA ARG A 101 10.41 6.56 -14.69
C ARG A 101 9.31 5.51 -14.52
N ILE A 102 9.50 4.62 -13.55
CA ILE A 102 8.46 3.71 -13.07
C ILE A 102 8.12 4.09 -11.64
N ALA A 103 6.85 4.36 -11.38
CA ALA A 103 6.32 4.62 -10.06
C ALA A 103 5.58 3.40 -9.54
N ILE A 104 5.91 2.92 -8.35
CA ILE A 104 5.20 1.83 -7.69
C ILE A 104 4.39 2.43 -6.54
N HIS A 105 3.08 2.20 -6.53
CA HIS A 105 2.18 2.78 -5.54
C HIS A 105 1.20 1.77 -4.98
N ASP A 106 1.09 1.73 -3.65
CA ASP A 106 0.16 0.82 -2.97
C ASP A 106 -1.30 1.12 -3.33
N ALA A 107 -2.05 0.10 -3.78
CA ALA A 107 -3.48 0.21 -4.09
C ALA A 107 -4.32 0.77 -2.92
N ALA A 108 -3.83 0.60 -1.70
CA ALA A 108 -4.49 1.00 -0.46
C ALA A 108 -4.06 2.38 0.08
N ARG A 109 -3.46 3.26 -0.74
CA ARG A 109 -3.13 4.65 -0.38
C ARG A 109 -3.90 5.65 -1.25
N PRO A 110 -5.20 5.83 -1.00
CA PRO A 110 -6.07 6.65 -1.87
C PRO A 110 -5.90 8.16 -1.69
N ALA A 111 -5.06 8.60 -0.75
CA ALA A 111 -4.90 9.99 -0.37
C ALA A 111 -3.59 10.64 -0.87
N LEU A 112 -2.98 10.08 -1.92
CA LEU A 112 -1.82 10.71 -2.56
C LEU A 112 -2.17 12.12 -3.04
N SER A 113 -1.31 13.09 -2.71
CA SER A 113 -1.51 14.50 -3.07
C SER A 113 -0.63 14.91 -4.25
N ASN A 114 -1.11 15.89 -5.05
CA ASN A 114 -0.30 16.46 -6.14
C ASN A 114 1.04 17.02 -5.64
N PRO A 115 1.11 17.81 -4.54
CA PRO A 115 2.39 18.33 -4.07
C PRO A 115 3.40 17.24 -3.70
N LEU A 116 2.95 16.09 -3.16
CA LEU A 116 3.85 14.98 -2.88
C LEU A 116 4.36 14.34 -4.18
N PHE A 117 3.48 14.06 -5.13
CA PHE A 117 3.88 13.47 -6.40
C PHE A 117 4.82 14.39 -7.18
N ASP A 118 4.57 15.70 -7.18
CA ASP A 118 5.43 16.71 -7.84
C ASP A 118 6.83 16.74 -7.21
N ARG A 119 6.96 16.67 -5.88
CA ARG A 119 8.27 16.59 -5.21
C ARG A 119 9.03 15.32 -5.59
N LEU A 120 8.34 14.18 -5.67
CA LEU A 120 8.96 12.93 -6.08
C LEU A 120 9.42 12.96 -7.53
N LEU A 121 8.63 13.53 -8.45
CA LEU A 121 9.02 13.69 -9.85
C LEU A 121 10.23 14.62 -9.98
N LEU A 122 10.24 15.74 -9.27
CA LEU A 122 11.37 16.66 -9.25
C LEU A 122 12.65 15.95 -8.76
N ALA A 123 12.58 15.23 -7.65
CA ALA A 123 13.72 14.49 -7.13
C ALA A 123 14.18 13.38 -8.07
N SER A 124 13.25 12.68 -8.72
CA SER A 124 13.57 11.62 -9.68
C SER A 124 14.24 12.13 -10.96
N SER A 125 14.20 13.43 -11.23
CA SER A 125 14.98 14.02 -12.33
C SER A 125 16.49 14.02 -12.05
N THR A 126 16.88 13.95 -10.78
CA THR A 126 18.28 13.98 -10.34
C THR A 126 18.75 12.60 -9.84
N PHE A 127 17.86 11.86 -9.15
CA PHE A 127 18.20 10.59 -8.52
C PHE A 127 17.52 9.42 -9.24
N HIS A 128 18.22 8.30 -9.36
CA HIS A 128 17.69 7.11 -10.05
C HIS A 128 16.65 6.33 -9.25
N ALA A 129 16.64 6.52 -7.92
CA ALA A 129 15.68 5.89 -7.02
C ALA A 129 15.30 6.85 -5.89
N VAL A 130 14.00 7.12 -5.77
CA VAL A 130 13.43 8.00 -4.74
C VAL A 130 12.19 7.37 -4.12
N ALA A 131 11.99 7.59 -2.83
CA ALA A 131 10.82 7.10 -2.11
C ALA A 131 10.23 8.18 -1.20
N ALA A 132 8.90 8.23 -1.11
CA ALA A 132 8.24 9.04 -0.09
C ALA A 132 8.46 8.42 1.29
N ALA A 133 8.75 9.24 2.30
CA ALA A 133 8.92 8.76 3.66
C ALA A 133 8.59 9.85 4.68
N MET A 134 8.23 9.46 5.91
CA MET A 134 7.99 10.35 7.03
C MET A 134 8.98 10.06 8.16
N PRO A 135 9.56 11.08 8.83
CA PRO A 135 10.36 10.84 10.00
C PRO A 135 9.49 10.25 11.12
N ILE A 136 10.01 9.25 11.82
CA ILE A 136 9.31 8.66 12.97
C ILE A 136 9.34 9.65 14.14
N THR A 137 8.15 10.11 14.56
CA THR A 137 7.99 11.08 15.65
C THR A 137 7.61 10.43 16.99
N GLY A 138 7.02 9.23 16.98
CA GLY A 138 6.69 8.45 18.17
C GLY A 138 7.90 7.77 18.79
N THR A 139 7.80 7.39 20.07
CA THR A 139 8.81 6.55 20.71
C THR A 139 8.70 5.12 20.19
N VAL A 140 9.80 4.58 19.65
CA VAL A 140 9.86 3.22 19.10
C VAL A 140 10.43 2.30 20.16
N LYS A 141 9.73 1.18 20.42
CA LYS A 141 10.16 0.12 21.30
C LYS A 141 10.37 -1.18 20.52
N ARG A 142 11.46 -1.86 20.78
CA ARG A 142 11.59 -3.27 20.42
C ARG A 142 11.00 -4.09 21.56
N VAL A 143 10.13 -5.02 21.23
CA VAL A 143 9.55 -5.95 22.19
C VAL A 143 10.17 -7.33 22.03
N GLU A 144 10.11 -8.14 23.07
CA GLU A 144 10.52 -9.55 22.99
C GLU A 144 9.58 -10.34 22.08
N SER A 145 10.07 -11.47 21.56
CA SER A 145 9.27 -12.35 20.68
C SER A 145 8.13 -13.07 21.41
N ASN A 146 8.25 -13.22 22.72
CA ASN A 146 7.23 -13.80 23.58
C ASN A 146 6.19 -12.77 24.01
N SER A 147 4.95 -13.19 24.13
CA SER A 147 3.86 -12.39 24.69
C SER A 147 3.15 -13.18 25.80
N THR A 148 2.59 -12.46 26.74
CA THR A 148 1.75 -13.06 27.81
C THR A 148 0.30 -12.71 27.53
N MET A 149 -0.55 -13.71 27.42
CA MET A 149 -2.01 -13.49 27.35
C MET A 149 -2.57 -13.28 28.76
N ILE A 150 -3.33 -12.20 28.91
CA ILE A 150 -4.00 -11.84 30.17
C ILE A 150 -5.52 -11.98 29.94
N GLY A 151 -6.15 -12.80 30.76
CA GLY A 151 -7.61 -13.10 30.75
C GLY A 151 -7.91 -14.19 31.75
N ASN A 152 -9.18 -14.53 31.95
CA ASN A 152 -9.52 -15.77 32.69
C ASN A 152 -9.20 -16.99 31.80
N GLU A 153 -9.00 -18.15 32.41
CA GLU A 153 -8.55 -19.37 31.69
C GLU A 153 -9.48 -19.73 30.52
N ASP A 154 -10.78 -19.63 30.71
CA ASP A 154 -11.79 -19.89 29.66
C ASP A 154 -11.68 -18.89 28.51
N ALA A 155 -11.54 -17.60 28.82
CA ALA A 155 -11.40 -16.55 27.79
C ALA A 155 -10.10 -16.67 26.99
N ILE A 156 -9.01 -17.14 27.60
CA ILE A 156 -7.74 -17.39 26.92
C ILE A 156 -7.88 -18.59 25.97
N ALA A 157 -8.47 -19.69 26.43
CA ALA A 157 -8.73 -20.88 25.64
C ALA A 157 -9.65 -20.58 24.45
N ASP A 158 -10.76 -19.88 24.66
CA ASP A 158 -11.70 -19.44 23.63
C ASP A 158 -11.03 -18.51 22.60
N SER A 159 -10.16 -17.58 23.06
CA SER A 159 -9.41 -16.69 22.19
C SER A 159 -8.46 -17.45 21.24
N ILE A 160 -7.82 -18.51 21.73
CA ILE A 160 -6.95 -19.38 20.93
C ILE A 160 -7.76 -20.17 19.90
N LEU A 161 -8.98 -20.56 20.25
CA LEU A 161 -9.91 -21.28 19.37
C LEU A 161 -10.69 -20.35 18.40
N GLY A 162 -10.56 -19.02 18.56
CA GLY A 162 -11.28 -18.04 17.74
C GLY A 162 -12.74 -17.83 18.10
N GLU A 163 -13.19 -18.30 19.27
CA GLU A 163 -14.59 -18.28 19.73
C GLU A 163 -14.89 -17.25 20.84
N SER A 164 -13.87 -16.48 21.27
CA SER A 164 -13.97 -15.62 22.45
C SER A 164 -14.91 -14.43 22.29
N THR A 165 -15.84 -14.29 23.25
CA THR A 165 -16.64 -13.07 23.47
C THR A 165 -16.08 -12.18 24.58
N GLN A 166 -15.06 -12.63 25.31
CA GLN A 166 -14.44 -11.90 26.42
C GLN A 166 -13.12 -11.25 25.97
N ALA A 167 -12.83 -10.07 26.52
CA ALA A 167 -11.62 -9.34 26.18
C ALA A 167 -10.38 -10.03 26.77
N THR A 168 -9.52 -10.55 25.90
CA THR A 168 -8.16 -10.97 26.23
C THR A 168 -7.17 -9.90 25.80
N VAL A 169 -6.09 -9.70 26.56
CA VAL A 169 -5.04 -8.72 26.28
C VAL A 169 -3.72 -9.45 26.12
N SER A 170 -3.02 -9.19 25.00
CA SER A 170 -1.66 -9.66 24.80
C SER A 170 -0.68 -8.58 25.29
N ALA A 171 0.15 -8.92 26.28
CA ALA A 171 1.20 -8.06 26.83
C ALA A 171 2.56 -8.50 26.29
N HIS A 172 3.34 -7.53 25.77
CA HIS A 172 4.67 -7.76 25.20
C HIS A 172 5.71 -7.08 26.07
N PRO A 173 6.69 -7.83 26.64
CA PRO A 173 7.80 -7.23 27.36
C PRO A 173 8.64 -6.32 26.44
N VAL A 174 9.03 -5.17 26.95
CA VAL A 174 9.91 -4.25 26.21
C VAL A 174 11.35 -4.72 26.36
N GLN A 175 12.02 -4.97 25.24
CA GLN A 175 13.44 -5.31 25.19
C GLN A 175 14.31 -4.05 25.26
N GLU A 176 14.01 -3.06 24.39
CA GLU A 176 14.79 -1.81 24.33
C GLU A 176 14.00 -0.64 23.75
N THR A 177 14.49 0.56 23.97
CA THR A 177 14.03 1.75 23.25
C THR A 177 14.95 1.99 22.05
N ILE A 178 14.38 2.03 20.86
CA ILE A 178 15.13 2.34 19.64
C ILE A 178 15.29 3.86 19.53
N CYS A 179 16.53 4.32 19.30
CA CYS A 179 16.76 5.71 18.96
C CYS A 179 16.10 6.01 17.62
N ARG A 180 15.14 6.95 17.64
CA ARG A 180 14.38 7.32 16.44
C ARG A 180 15.08 8.32 15.53
N ASP A 181 16.22 8.86 15.95
CA ASP A 181 16.99 9.81 15.16
C ASP A 181 17.38 9.20 13.83
N ARG A 182 16.99 9.87 12.73
CA ARG A 182 17.19 9.42 11.36
C ARG A 182 16.45 8.13 10.99
N LEU A 183 15.43 7.72 11.76
CA LEU A 183 14.50 6.67 11.35
C LEU A 183 13.31 7.28 10.61
N TRP A 184 13.01 6.71 9.46
CA TRP A 184 11.91 7.14 8.59
C TRP A 184 11.01 5.96 8.27
N GLU A 185 9.70 6.21 8.21
CA GLU A 185 8.70 5.25 7.74
C GLU A 185 8.44 5.48 6.25
N LEU A 186 8.67 4.46 5.44
CA LEU A 186 8.47 4.54 4.01
C LEU A 186 7.00 4.58 3.63
N GLN A 187 6.71 5.43 2.65
CA GLN A 187 5.44 5.47 1.97
C GLN A 187 5.63 5.10 0.48
N THR A 188 4.55 5.08 -0.26
CA THR A 188 4.57 5.08 -1.71
C THR A 188 3.84 6.32 -2.24
N PRO A 189 4.16 6.85 -3.44
CA PRO A 189 4.95 6.24 -4.52
C PRO A 189 6.44 6.11 -4.20
N GLN A 190 7.03 5.04 -4.74
CA GLN A 190 8.46 4.88 -4.89
C GLN A 190 8.76 4.97 -6.39
N ILE A 191 9.69 5.81 -6.80
CA ILE A 191 9.93 6.12 -8.22
C ILE A 191 11.37 5.76 -8.58
N PHE A 192 11.51 5.03 -9.67
CA PHE A 192 12.78 4.45 -10.10
C PHE A 192 13.06 4.71 -11.57
N GLU A 193 14.33 4.76 -11.92
CA GLU A 193 14.77 4.62 -13.30
C GLU A 193 14.47 3.18 -13.79
N PRO A 194 13.88 3.01 -15.00
CA PRO A 194 13.44 1.69 -15.47
C PRO A 194 14.56 0.64 -15.54
N SER A 195 15.74 1.00 -16.02
CA SER A 195 16.87 0.06 -16.15
C SER A 195 17.37 -0.41 -14.78
N LEU A 196 17.47 0.51 -13.83
CA LEU A 196 17.84 0.18 -12.46
C LEU A 196 16.82 -0.75 -11.80
N LEU A 197 15.54 -0.44 -11.92
CA LEU A 197 14.47 -1.26 -11.33
C LEU A 197 14.45 -2.67 -11.92
N ARG A 198 14.54 -2.81 -13.25
CA ARG A 198 14.59 -4.12 -13.92
C ARG A 198 15.78 -4.94 -13.42
N ARG A 199 17.00 -4.36 -13.44
CA ARG A 199 18.21 -5.02 -12.93
C ARG A 199 18.08 -5.44 -11.46
N ALA A 200 17.46 -4.61 -10.63
CA ALA A 200 17.26 -4.92 -9.22
C ALA A 200 16.30 -6.12 -9.02
N TYR A 201 15.27 -6.24 -9.84
CA TYR A 201 14.33 -7.36 -9.79
C TYR A 201 14.81 -8.66 -10.46
N GLU A 202 15.97 -8.63 -11.14
CA GLU A 202 16.64 -9.82 -11.68
C GLU A 202 17.50 -10.53 -10.64
N GLN A 203 17.71 -9.95 -9.45
CA GLN A 203 18.46 -10.60 -8.35
C GLN A 203 17.83 -11.93 -7.96
N GLU A 204 18.68 -12.93 -7.64
CA GLU A 204 18.25 -14.30 -7.32
C GLU A 204 17.50 -14.39 -5.98
N ASN A 205 17.89 -13.60 -4.98
CA ASN A 205 17.33 -13.67 -3.63
C ASN A 205 16.64 -12.37 -3.21
N LEU A 206 15.33 -12.34 -3.41
CA LEU A 206 14.43 -11.28 -2.92
C LEU A 206 13.58 -11.74 -1.72
N ALA A 207 13.91 -12.88 -1.11
CA ALA A 207 13.19 -13.35 0.07
C ALA A 207 13.31 -12.35 1.22
N GLY A 208 12.19 -12.10 1.92
CA GLY A 208 12.11 -11.19 3.07
C GLY A 208 12.06 -9.71 2.72
N VAL A 209 12.12 -9.34 1.44
CA VAL A 209 11.95 -7.95 1.00
C VAL A 209 10.55 -7.45 1.33
N THR A 210 10.49 -6.28 1.96
CA THR A 210 9.24 -5.68 2.45
C THR A 210 8.69 -4.61 1.50
N ASP A 211 9.59 -3.93 0.75
CA ASP A 211 9.21 -2.91 -0.22
C ASP A 211 10.18 -2.86 -1.43
N ASP A 212 9.89 -1.98 -2.39
CA ASP A 212 10.66 -1.91 -3.65
C ASP A 212 12.00 -1.17 -3.45
N ALA A 213 12.09 -0.28 -2.46
CA ALA A 213 13.33 0.40 -2.10
C ALA A 213 14.37 -0.60 -1.59
N GLU A 214 13.96 -1.57 -0.75
CA GLU A 214 14.85 -2.63 -0.25
C GLU A 214 15.41 -3.51 -1.39
N VAL A 215 14.68 -3.68 -2.49
CA VAL A 215 15.19 -4.40 -3.67
C VAL A 215 16.38 -3.66 -4.29
N ILE A 216 16.31 -2.33 -4.33
CA ILE A 216 17.40 -1.48 -4.83
C ILE A 216 18.59 -1.47 -3.86
N GLU A 217 18.31 -1.38 -2.56
CA GLU A 217 19.35 -1.42 -1.50
C GLU A 217 20.15 -2.73 -1.55
N LYS A 218 19.47 -3.87 -1.76
CA LYS A 218 20.14 -5.19 -1.95
C LYS A 218 21.05 -5.24 -3.17
N LEU A 219 20.79 -4.42 -4.19
CA LEU A 219 21.68 -4.26 -5.34
C LEU A 219 22.90 -3.38 -5.03
N GLY A 220 22.93 -2.73 -3.85
CA GLY A 220 23.99 -1.80 -3.45
C GLY A 220 23.84 -0.40 -4.01
N GLU A 221 22.66 -0.06 -4.57
CA GLU A 221 22.38 1.25 -5.15
C GLU A 221 21.68 2.18 -4.13
N PRO A 222 21.95 3.48 -4.16
CA PRO A 222 21.39 4.41 -3.19
C PRO A 222 19.91 4.72 -3.44
N ILE A 223 19.15 4.84 -2.35
CA ILE A 223 17.78 5.36 -2.32
C ILE A 223 17.77 6.74 -1.66
N HIS A 224 17.03 7.67 -2.22
CA HIS A 224 16.84 9.01 -1.67
C HIS A 224 15.43 9.18 -1.14
N LEU A 225 15.30 9.52 0.14
CA LEU A 225 14.01 9.74 0.78
C LEU A 225 13.56 11.18 0.57
N ILE A 226 12.32 11.34 0.16
CA ILE A 226 11.63 12.62 -0.02
C ILE A 226 10.54 12.72 1.03
N GLU A 227 10.44 13.87 1.70
CA GLU A 227 9.41 14.09 2.70
C GLU A 227 8.02 13.81 2.15
N GLY A 228 7.34 12.86 2.79
CA GLY A 228 6.04 12.35 2.44
C GLY A 228 4.88 13.29 2.78
N ASP A 229 3.73 12.72 3.02
CA ASP A 229 2.52 13.43 3.47
C ASP A 229 1.84 12.58 4.54
N SER A 230 1.57 13.16 5.72
CA SER A 230 0.89 12.46 6.81
C SER A 230 -0.52 11.97 6.44
N ARG A 231 -1.14 12.55 5.41
CA ARG A 231 -2.43 12.11 4.88
C ARG A 231 -2.32 10.91 3.95
N ASN A 232 -1.12 10.61 3.43
CA ASN A 232 -0.88 9.50 2.52
C ASN A 232 -0.81 8.16 3.28
N ILE A 233 -1.82 7.91 4.10
CA ILE A 233 -1.95 6.73 4.97
C ILE A 233 -2.25 5.49 4.12
N LYS A 234 -1.61 4.37 4.46
CA LYS A 234 -1.95 3.07 3.93
C LYS A 234 -3.14 2.50 4.71
N VAL A 235 -4.27 2.34 4.06
CA VAL A 235 -5.45 1.68 4.65
C VAL A 235 -5.13 0.21 4.88
N THR A 236 -4.99 -0.19 6.14
CA THR A 236 -4.69 -1.57 6.57
C THR A 236 -5.79 -2.15 7.46
N THR A 237 -6.48 -1.29 8.17
CA THR A 237 -7.58 -1.61 9.08
C THR A 237 -8.85 -0.82 8.69
N PRO A 238 -10.04 -1.23 9.17
CA PRO A 238 -11.27 -0.42 9.02
C PRO A 238 -11.14 0.99 9.59
N ASP A 239 -10.42 1.18 10.68
CA ASP A 239 -10.21 2.49 11.31
C ASP A 239 -9.37 3.40 10.43
N ASP A 240 -8.35 2.87 9.73
CA ASP A 240 -7.59 3.64 8.75
C ASP A 240 -8.50 4.19 7.66
N LEU A 241 -9.46 3.37 7.19
CA LEU A 241 -10.42 3.79 6.16
C LEU A 241 -11.28 4.96 6.64
N VAL A 242 -11.77 4.90 7.88
CA VAL A 242 -12.55 5.98 8.49
C VAL A 242 -11.71 7.25 8.62
N ASN A 243 -10.48 7.12 9.10
CA ASN A 243 -9.56 8.24 9.29
C ASN A 243 -9.24 8.93 7.96
N VAL A 244 -8.88 8.16 6.93
CA VAL A 244 -8.55 8.73 5.61
C VAL A 244 -9.77 9.38 4.96
N LYS A 245 -10.96 8.78 5.05
CA LYS A 245 -12.21 9.41 4.61
C LYS A 245 -12.44 10.76 5.29
N SER A 246 -12.29 10.80 6.60
CA SER A 246 -12.46 12.03 7.39
C SER A 246 -11.48 13.12 6.96
N MET A 247 -10.19 12.78 6.81
CA MET A 247 -9.14 13.72 6.39
C MET A 247 -9.40 14.31 5.00
N LEU A 248 -10.03 13.55 4.11
CA LEU A 248 -10.40 14.01 2.76
C LEU A 248 -11.79 14.66 2.68
N GLY A 249 -12.47 14.82 3.81
CA GLY A 249 -13.82 15.40 3.85
C GLY A 249 -14.90 14.53 3.18
N ILE A 250 -14.61 13.22 3.03
CA ILE A 250 -15.55 12.26 2.45
C ILE A 250 -16.56 11.91 3.54
N LYS A 251 -17.81 12.34 3.36
CA LYS A 251 -18.90 12.00 4.28
C LYS A 251 -19.22 10.51 4.16
N GLY A 252 -19.22 9.80 5.28
CA GLY A 252 -19.75 8.42 5.35
C GLY A 252 -21.23 8.40 4.91
N GLU A 253 -21.70 7.22 4.47
CA GLU A 253 -23.14 7.04 4.24
C GLU A 253 -23.92 7.53 5.46
N ARG A 254 -24.85 8.46 5.24
CA ARG A 254 -25.81 8.83 6.28
C ARG A 254 -26.69 7.61 6.48
N VAL A 255 -26.43 6.85 7.55
CA VAL A 255 -27.42 5.87 8.05
C VAL A 255 -28.70 6.67 8.30
N ARG A 256 -29.66 6.55 7.40
CA ARG A 256 -31.00 7.14 7.65
C ARG A 256 -31.55 6.45 8.89
N PRO A 257 -31.87 7.21 9.94
CA PRO A 257 -32.51 6.58 11.09
C PRO A 257 -33.77 5.88 10.59
N VAL A 258 -33.88 4.58 10.88
CA VAL A 258 -35.10 3.83 10.62
C VAL A 258 -36.17 4.47 11.50
N HIS A 259 -37.08 5.24 10.90
CA HIS A 259 -38.24 5.74 11.61
C HIS A 259 -39.02 4.53 12.12
N LYS A 260 -38.94 4.27 13.43
CA LYS A 260 -39.89 3.36 14.08
C LYS A 260 -41.26 3.99 13.88
N ARG A 261 -42.12 3.39 13.05
CA ARG A 261 -43.54 3.65 13.05
C ARG A 261 -44.07 3.13 14.41
N PHE A 262 -44.59 4.04 15.20
CA PHE A 262 -45.40 3.73 16.37
C PHE A 262 -46.71 3.16 15.92
#